data_95d858a00f9bcdb35b8f000e7de4320c
#
_entry.id   95d858a00f9bcdb35b8f000e7de4320c
#
_cell.length_a   1.000
_cell.length_b   1.000
_cell.length_c   1.000
_cell.angle_alpha   90.00
_cell.angle_beta   90.00
_cell.angle_gamma   90.00
#
_symmetry.space_group_name_H-M   'P 1'
#
loop_
_entity.id
_entity.type
_entity.pdbx_description
1 polymer ?
#
loop_
_entity_poly.entity_id
_entity_poly.type
_entity_poly.pdbx_seq_one_letter_code
_entity_poly.pdbx_strand_id
1 'polypeptide(L)'
;MGYKYILKAERQVLEFFIYLVTVAITPGPNTISSMANAAEKGLKGVTFNVGMLIGISFIATLSYLLISTLSKYIPILSLLLQILGIAYLVYLGIRMMKKRGNAKHKTGTFIDGMVMQLMNVKVLMLCVTAISEYILPVAINSGEKWLRVYMIPLTCFLCGLLWAVAGTALKGIYEKRRKTFDYFFAFTLFILAFINILKLFP
;
A
#
# COMPACT_ATOMS: atom_id res chain seq x y z
N MET A 1 -13.05 -36.11 -10.84
CA MET A 1 -12.93 -34.74 -11.40
C MET A 1 -12.96 -33.64 -10.33
N GLY A 2 -13.78 -33.71 -9.29
CA GLY A 2 -13.92 -32.70 -8.24
C GLY A 2 -12.64 -32.36 -7.45
N TYR A 3 -11.82 -33.35 -7.09
CA TYR A 3 -10.64 -33.13 -6.27
C TYR A 3 -9.59 -32.20 -6.91
N LYS A 4 -9.35 -32.28 -8.20
CA LYS A 4 -8.44 -31.38 -8.94
C LYS A 4 -8.93 -29.92 -8.95
N TYR A 5 -10.25 -29.71 -9.00
CA TYR A 5 -10.83 -28.36 -8.94
C TYR A 5 -10.69 -27.75 -7.55
N ILE A 6 -10.88 -28.53 -6.49
CA ILE A 6 -10.70 -28.07 -5.11
C ILE A 6 -9.26 -27.66 -4.87
N LEU A 7 -8.28 -28.49 -5.21
CA LEU A 7 -6.86 -28.18 -5.07
C LEU A 7 -6.45 -26.93 -5.86
N LYS A 8 -7.00 -26.74 -7.06
CA LYS A 8 -6.73 -25.54 -7.85
C LYS A 8 -7.29 -24.28 -7.18
N ALA A 9 -8.50 -24.35 -6.62
CA ALA A 9 -9.11 -23.22 -5.92
C ALA A 9 -8.33 -22.85 -4.63
N GLU A 10 -7.93 -23.86 -3.84
CA GLU A 10 -7.13 -23.64 -2.63
C GLU A 10 -5.78 -22.99 -2.95
N ARG A 11 -5.10 -23.48 -4.00
CA ARG A 11 -3.83 -22.89 -4.46
C ARG A 11 -4.00 -21.44 -4.87
N GLN A 12 -5.04 -21.10 -5.61
CA GLN A 12 -5.31 -19.72 -6.05
C GLN A 12 -5.62 -18.79 -4.86
N VAL A 13 -6.32 -19.27 -3.84
CA VAL A 13 -6.55 -18.53 -2.61
C VAL A 13 -5.23 -18.27 -1.88
N LEU A 14 -4.37 -19.28 -1.77
CA LEU A 14 -3.05 -19.16 -1.16
C LEU A 14 -2.15 -18.16 -1.91
N GLU A 15 -2.11 -18.24 -3.24
CA GLU A 15 -1.35 -17.31 -4.09
C GLU A 15 -1.84 -15.86 -3.91
N PHE A 16 -3.14 -15.65 -3.80
CA PHE A 16 -3.74 -14.35 -3.52
C PHE A 16 -3.26 -13.77 -2.18
N PHE A 17 -3.30 -14.56 -1.09
CA PHE A 17 -2.84 -14.10 0.22
C PHE A 17 -1.33 -13.86 0.25
N ILE A 18 -0.53 -14.74 -0.35
CA ILE A 18 0.92 -14.53 -0.47
C ILE A 18 1.20 -13.23 -1.19
N TYR A 19 0.53 -12.97 -2.31
CA TYR A 19 0.66 -11.71 -3.05
C TYR A 19 0.31 -10.50 -2.18
N LEU A 20 -0.86 -10.51 -1.52
CA LEU A 20 -1.31 -9.40 -0.68
C LEU A 20 -0.30 -9.10 0.43
N VAL A 21 0.09 -10.11 1.21
CA VAL A 21 1.01 -9.95 2.34
C VAL A 21 2.38 -9.48 1.85
N THR A 22 2.92 -10.09 0.80
CA THR A 22 4.23 -9.71 0.24
C THR A 22 4.26 -8.25 -0.18
N VAL A 23 3.24 -7.79 -0.91
CA VAL A 23 3.18 -6.40 -1.35
C VAL A 23 2.90 -5.47 -0.18
N ALA A 24 1.96 -5.81 0.72
CA ALA A 24 1.57 -4.94 1.83
C ALA A 24 2.69 -4.73 2.85
N ILE A 25 3.50 -5.77 3.15
CA ILE A 25 4.56 -5.71 4.16
C ILE A 25 5.83 -5.01 3.66
N THR A 26 6.06 -4.98 2.33
CA THR A 26 7.27 -4.33 1.79
C THR A 26 7.31 -2.84 2.11
N PRO A 27 8.51 -2.28 2.38
CA PRO A 27 8.66 -0.85 2.65
C PRO A 27 8.01 0.01 1.57
N GLY A 28 7.30 1.06 1.98
CA GLY A 28 6.62 1.99 1.09
C GLY A 28 5.97 3.12 1.86
N PRO A 29 5.26 4.05 1.19
CA PRO A 29 4.66 5.21 1.86
C PRO A 29 3.82 4.85 3.09
N ASN A 30 2.99 3.83 3.00
CA ASN A 30 2.11 3.39 4.08
C ASN A 30 2.87 2.86 5.29
N THR A 31 3.76 1.89 5.08
CA THR A 31 4.50 1.22 6.14
C THR A 31 5.48 2.18 6.83
N ILE A 32 6.18 3.01 6.04
CA ILE A 32 7.10 4.04 6.55
C ILE A 32 6.34 5.08 7.39
N SER A 33 5.19 5.56 6.90
CA SER A 33 4.37 6.53 7.63
C SER A 33 3.76 5.93 8.90
N SER A 34 3.31 4.67 8.86
CA SER A 34 2.81 3.95 10.05
C SER A 34 3.88 3.84 11.12
N MET A 35 5.09 3.42 10.74
CA MET A 35 6.24 3.34 11.64
C MET A 35 6.59 4.70 12.24
N ALA A 36 6.72 5.74 11.40
CA ALA A 36 7.08 7.09 11.84
C ALA A 36 6.03 7.71 12.78
N ASN A 37 4.73 7.56 12.47
CA ASN A 37 3.65 8.06 13.32
C ASN A 37 3.61 7.35 14.67
N ALA A 38 3.80 6.04 14.69
CA ALA A 38 3.81 5.26 15.92
C ALA A 38 5.07 5.54 16.77
N ALA A 39 6.24 5.71 16.16
CA ALA A 39 7.46 6.11 16.86
C ALA A 39 7.30 7.49 17.55
N GLU A 40 6.57 8.42 16.93
CA GLU A 40 6.39 9.77 17.46
C GLU A 40 5.22 9.88 18.45
N LYS A 41 4.06 9.26 18.16
CA LYS A 41 2.82 9.38 18.96
C LYS A 41 2.47 8.15 19.80
N GLY A 42 3.21 7.06 19.69
CA GLY A 42 2.83 5.78 20.29
C GLY A 42 1.50 5.28 19.71
N LEU A 43 0.62 4.76 20.57
CA LEU A 43 -0.69 4.22 20.16
C LEU A 43 -1.59 5.25 19.46
N LYS A 44 -1.45 6.54 19.74
CA LYS A 44 -2.19 7.59 19.02
C LYS A 44 -1.80 7.68 17.53
N GLY A 45 -0.64 7.17 17.14
CA GLY A 45 -0.22 7.06 15.74
C GLY A 45 -1.04 6.06 14.92
N VAL A 46 -1.75 5.13 15.58
CA VAL A 46 -2.61 4.13 14.93
C VAL A 46 -3.81 4.76 14.24
N THR A 47 -4.26 5.95 14.65
CA THR A 47 -5.35 6.69 13.97
C THR A 47 -5.04 6.94 12.49
N PHE A 48 -3.78 7.13 12.14
CA PHE A 48 -3.32 7.21 10.76
C PHE A 48 -3.60 5.90 9.99
N ASN A 49 -3.36 4.74 10.60
CA ASN A 49 -3.60 3.43 9.99
C ASN A 49 -5.10 3.18 9.76
N VAL A 50 -5.97 3.67 10.66
CA VAL A 50 -7.43 3.62 10.45
C VAL A 50 -7.82 4.49 9.24
N GLY A 51 -7.22 5.68 9.10
CA GLY A 51 -7.38 6.51 7.90
C GLY A 51 -6.93 5.78 6.62
N MET A 52 -5.78 5.08 6.68
CA MET A 52 -5.32 4.25 5.58
C MET A 52 -6.32 3.15 5.21
N LEU A 53 -6.87 2.44 6.21
CA LEU A 53 -7.88 1.39 5.99
C LEU A 53 -9.05 1.93 5.17
N ILE A 54 -9.62 3.07 5.56
CA ILE A 54 -10.74 3.70 4.85
C ILE A 54 -10.33 4.13 3.44
N GLY A 55 -9.17 4.79 3.30
CA GLY A 55 -8.67 5.23 1.99
C GLY A 55 -8.41 4.05 1.04
N ILE A 56 -7.81 2.97 1.52
CA ILE A 56 -7.57 1.76 0.71
C ILE A 56 -8.89 1.08 0.36
N SER A 57 -9.87 1.03 1.28
CA SER A 57 -11.20 0.47 1.01
C SER A 57 -11.89 1.24 -0.13
N PHE A 58 -11.79 2.55 -0.13
CA PHE A 58 -12.32 3.39 -1.21
C PHE A 58 -11.63 3.09 -2.55
N ILE A 59 -10.29 3.03 -2.58
CA ILE A 59 -9.52 2.71 -3.80
C ILE A 59 -9.84 1.29 -4.30
N ALA A 60 -9.92 0.29 -3.40
CA ALA A 60 -10.24 -1.09 -3.77
C ALA A 60 -11.64 -1.21 -4.37
N THR A 61 -12.63 -0.55 -3.75
CA THR A 61 -14.00 -0.50 -4.25
C THR A 61 -14.07 0.16 -5.62
N LEU A 62 -13.45 1.33 -5.76
CA LEU A 62 -13.43 2.06 -7.02
C LEU A 62 -12.72 1.25 -8.12
N SER A 63 -11.57 0.64 -7.81
CA SER A 63 -10.84 -0.23 -8.74
C SER A 63 -11.69 -1.42 -9.18
N TYR A 64 -12.39 -2.08 -8.25
CA TYR A 64 -13.27 -3.22 -8.57
C TYR A 64 -14.40 -2.81 -9.51
N LEU A 65 -15.09 -1.71 -9.23
CA LEU A 65 -16.16 -1.19 -10.07
C LEU A 65 -15.66 -0.79 -11.46
N LEU A 66 -14.54 -0.08 -11.54
CA LEU A 66 -13.96 0.33 -12.83
C LEU A 66 -13.48 -0.87 -13.65
N ILE A 67 -12.78 -1.83 -13.05
CA ILE A 67 -12.27 -3.00 -13.75
C ILE A 67 -13.44 -3.87 -14.24
N SER A 68 -14.47 -4.06 -13.42
CA SER A 68 -15.63 -4.88 -13.80
C SER A 68 -16.49 -4.26 -14.90
N THR A 69 -16.49 -2.92 -15.04
CA THR A 69 -17.35 -2.20 -16.01
C THR A 69 -16.58 -1.66 -17.22
N LEU A 70 -15.31 -1.25 -17.03
CA LEU A 70 -14.52 -0.49 -18.01
C LEU A 70 -13.20 -1.20 -18.38
N SER A 71 -13.20 -2.52 -18.48
CA SER A 71 -12.00 -3.33 -18.77
C SER A 71 -11.21 -2.81 -19.98
N LYS A 72 -11.88 -2.25 -20.99
CA LYS A 72 -11.26 -1.69 -22.21
C LYS A 72 -10.35 -0.50 -21.96
N TYR A 73 -10.59 0.30 -20.90
CA TYR A 73 -9.82 1.52 -20.61
C TYR A 73 -8.73 1.33 -19.55
N ILE A 74 -8.66 0.13 -18.95
CA ILE A 74 -7.69 -0.19 -17.88
C ILE A 74 -6.23 0.09 -18.30
N PRO A 75 -5.76 -0.28 -19.51
CA PRO A 75 -4.35 -0.07 -19.87
C PRO A 75 -3.96 1.40 -19.85
N ILE A 76 -4.81 2.29 -20.37
CA ILE A 76 -4.54 3.74 -20.41
C ILE A 76 -4.56 4.33 -19.01
N LEU A 77 -5.58 3.96 -18.22
CA LEU A 77 -5.73 4.46 -16.85
C LEU A 77 -4.57 3.98 -15.95
N SER A 78 -4.17 2.71 -16.07
CA SER A 78 -3.04 2.15 -15.32
C SER A 78 -1.73 2.84 -15.65
N LEU A 79 -1.48 3.16 -16.93
CA LEU A 79 -0.29 3.89 -17.36
C LEU A 79 -0.24 5.30 -16.76
N LEU A 80 -1.33 6.05 -16.82
CA LEU A 80 -1.42 7.40 -16.23
C LEU A 80 -1.16 7.37 -14.72
N LEU A 81 -1.81 6.42 -14.03
CA LEU A 81 -1.67 6.26 -12.59
C LEU A 81 -0.26 5.81 -12.20
N GLN A 82 0.38 4.99 -13.01
CA GLN A 82 1.76 4.56 -12.82
C GLN A 82 2.73 5.75 -12.93
N ILE A 83 2.56 6.61 -13.94
CA ILE A 83 3.38 7.83 -14.10
C ILE A 83 3.21 8.78 -12.92
N LEU A 84 1.96 9.06 -12.53
CA LEU A 84 1.66 9.92 -11.38
C LEU A 84 2.28 9.40 -10.09
N GLY A 85 2.30 8.12 -9.91
CA GLY A 85 2.86 7.53 -8.73
C GLY A 85 4.35 7.46 -8.67
N ILE A 86 5.01 7.25 -9.79
CA ILE A 86 6.45 7.41 -9.87
C ILE A 86 6.81 8.85 -9.44
N ALA A 87 6.12 9.85 -10.00
CA ALA A 87 6.30 11.24 -9.62
C ALA A 87 6.07 11.48 -8.12
N TYR A 88 5.03 10.85 -7.55
CA TYR A 88 4.72 10.94 -6.13
C TYR A 88 5.77 10.25 -5.24
N LEU A 89 6.29 9.09 -5.61
CA LEU A 89 7.37 8.41 -4.88
C LEU A 89 8.64 9.28 -4.85
N VAL A 90 8.99 9.88 -5.98
CA VAL A 90 10.13 10.81 -6.07
C VAL A 90 9.88 12.05 -5.19
N TYR A 91 8.69 12.64 -5.27
CA TYR A 91 8.30 13.78 -4.42
C TYR A 91 8.43 13.45 -2.92
N LEU A 92 7.91 12.29 -2.49
CA LEU A 92 8.03 11.85 -1.10
C LEU A 92 9.48 11.65 -0.67
N GLY A 93 10.29 10.99 -1.49
CA GLY A 93 11.72 10.79 -1.23
C GLY A 93 12.45 12.13 -1.05
N ILE A 94 12.24 13.09 -1.95
CA ILE A 94 12.81 14.45 -1.85
C ILE A 94 12.30 15.17 -0.59
N ARG A 95 11.01 15.06 -0.28
CA ARG A 95 10.42 15.68 0.91
C ARG A 95 11.01 15.13 2.21
N MET A 96 11.30 13.82 2.27
CA MET A 96 11.96 13.21 3.43
C MET A 96 13.39 13.73 3.59
N MET A 97 14.13 13.90 2.50
CA MET A 97 15.50 14.43 2.54
C MET A 97 15.58 15.92 2.87
N LYS A 98 14.61 16.73 2.37
CA LYS A 98 14.57 18.20 2.58
C LYS A 98 14.17 18.64 3.98
N LYS A 99 13.64 17.76 4.80
CA LYS A 99 13.20 18.08 6.16
C LYS A 99 14.40 18.37 7.07
N ARG A 100 15.03 19.54 6.88
CA ARG A 100 16.08 20.10 7.73
C ARG A 100 15.45 20.73 8.98
N GLY A 101 15.93 20.30 10.15
CA GLY A 101 15.72 21.03 11.42
C GLY A 101 14.44 20.67 12.19
N ASN A 102 14.37 21.10 13.42
CA ASN A 102 13.40 20.88 14.49
C ASN A 102 11.90 21.07 14.19
N ALA A 103 11.46 21.03 12.95
CA ALA A 103 10.07 20.93 12.62
C ALA A 103 9.55 19.59 13.18
N LYS A 104 8.83 19.65 14.32
CA LYS A 104 7.98 18.54 14.77
C LYS A 104 7.31 17.99 13.54
N HIS A 105 7.51 16.70 13.24
CA HIS A 105 6.72 16.05 12.20
C HIS A 105 5.28 16.39 12.52
N LYS A 106 4.57 17.05 11.57
CA LYS A 106 3.11 16.97 11.62
C LYS A 106 2.82 15.48 11.43
N THR A 107 2.67 14.82 12.55
CA THR A 107 2.29 13.41 12.60
C THR A 107 1.01 13.28 11.81
N GLY A 108 0.97 12.31 10.92
CA GLY A 108 -0.18 12.06 10.08
C GLY A 108 -1.42 11.88 10.93
N THR A 109 -2.46 12.59 10.57
CA THR A 109 -3.81 12.45 11.14
C THR A 109 -4.53 11.30 10.45
N PHE A 110 -5.72 11.00 10.89
CA PHE A 110 -6.65 10.09 10.19
C PHE A 110 -6.86 10.53 8.72
N ILE A 111 -7.10 11.83 8.50
CA ILE A 111 -7.31 12.39 7.16
C ILE A 111 -6.06 12.24 6.28
N ASP A 112 -4.88 12.49 6.84
CA ASP A 112 -3.63 12.31 6.10
C ASP A 112 -3.44 10.85 5.66
N GLY A 113 -3.79 9.89 6.54
CA GLY A 113 -3.78 8.46 6.21
C GLY A 113 -4.73 8.11 5.07
N MET A 114 -5.92 8.67 5.07
CA MET A 114 -6.93 8.45 4.04
C MET A 114 -6.52 9.09 2.70
N VAL A 115 -6.17 10.37 2.70
CA VAL A 115 -5.85 11.13 1.48
C VAL A 115 -4.57 10.61 0.82
N MET A 116 -3.59 10.17 1.60
CA MET A 116 -2.36 9.59 1.07
C MET A 116 -2.62 8.41 0.12
N GLN A 117 -3.73 7.67 0.30
CA GLN A 117 -4.04 6.52 -0.53
C GLN A 117 -4.42 6.91 -1.96
N LEU A 118 -5.04 8.08 -2.14
CA LEU A 118 -5.42 8.58 -3.47
C LEU A 118 -4.21 8.80 -4.39
N MET A 119 -3.05 9.05 -3.80
CA MET A 119 -1.78 9.26 -4.52
C MET A 119 -0.81 8.08 -4.35
N ASN A 120 -1.23 7.01 -3.69
CA ASN A 120 -0.37 5.86 -3.43
C ASN A 120 -0.49 4.81 -4.54
N VAL A 121 0.38 4.94 -5.54
CA VAL A 121 0.40 4.01 -6.68
C VAL A 121 0.68 2.58 -6.29
N LYS A 122 1.46 2.34 -5.23
CA LYS A 122 1.67 0.99 -4.74
C LYS A 122 0.33 0.33 -4.34
N VAL A 123 -0.55 1.08 -3.66
CA VAL A 123 -1.89 0.61 -3.29
C VAL A 123 -2.77 0.43 -4.51
N LEU A 124 -2.73 1.39 -5.44
CA LEU A 124 -3.51 1.28 -6.66
C LEU A 124 -3.10 0.04 -7.48
N MET A 125 -1.78 -0.16 -7.70
CA MET A 125 -1.27 -1.34 -8.40
C MET A 125 -1.61 -2.63 -7.65
N LEU A 126 -1.52 -2.62 -6.31
CA LEU A 126 -1.96 -3.74 -5.49
C LEU A 126 -3.44 -4.07 -5.76
N CYS A 127 -4.33 -3.07 -5.75
CA CYS A 127 -5.76 -3.27 -6.00
C CYS A 127 -6.02 -3.76 -7.43
N VAL A 128 -5.44 -3.09 -8.43
CA VAL A 128 -5.62 -3.48 -9.84
C VAL A 128 -5.16 -4.91 -10.08
N THR A 129 -3.94 -5.26 -9.67
CA THR A 129 -3.42 -6.63 -9.87
C THR A 129 -4.22 -7.66 -9.08
N ALA A 130 -4.51 -7.39 -7.80
CA ALA A 130 -5.28 -8.32 -6.98
C ALA A 130 -6.66 -8.61 -7.59
N ILE A 131 -7.34 -7.58 -8.09
CA ILE A 131 -8.67 -7.71 -8.68
C ILE A 131 -8.60 -8.42 -10.04
N SER A 132 -7.68 -8.01 -10.92
CA SER A 132 -7.59 -8.56 -12.28
C SER A 132 -7.08 -10.00 -12.32
N GLU A 133 -6.08 -10.34 -11.51
CA GLU A 133 -5.40 -11.63 -11.58
C GLU A 133 -5.96 -12.67 -10.62
N TYR A 134 -6.46 -12.24 -9.43
CA TYR A 134 -6.81 -13.17 -8.35
C TYR A 134 -8.28 -13.14 -7.94
N ILE A 135 -9.04 -12.07 -8.26
CA ILE A 135 -10.44 -11.96 -7.83
C ILE A 135 -11.37 -12.27 -8.99
N LEU A 136 -11.32 -11.50 -10.08
CA LEU A 136 -12.26 -11.64 -11.19
C LEU A 136 -12.20 -13.01 -11.89
N PRO A 137 -11.02 -13.62 -12.14
CA PRO A 137 -10.95 -14.92 -12.82
C PRO A 137 -11.35 -16.11 -11.95
N VAL A 138 -11.35 -15.96 -10.62
CA VAL A 138 -11.39 -17.07 -9.67
C VAL A 138 -12.67 -17.12 -8.86
N ALA A 139 -13.18 -15.96 -8.43
CA ALA A 139 -14.33 -15.90 -7.54
C ALA A 139 -15.64 -16.30 -8.25
N ILE A 140 -16.36 -17.24 -7.64
CA ILE A 140 -17.54 -17.90 -8.24
C ILE A 140 -18.76 -16.98 -8.23
N ASN A 141 -18.92 -16.18 -7.17
CA ASN A 141 -20.10 -15.32 -7.00
C ASN A 141 -19.74 -13.91 -6.53
N SER A 142 -20.71 -13.00 -6.58
CA SER A 142 -20.52 -11.60 -6.20
C SER A 142 -20.13 -11.42 -4.73
N GLY A 143 -20.67 -12.23 -3.82
CA GLY A 143 -20.33 -12.15 -2.39
C GLY A 143 -18.85 -12.48 -2.13
N GLU A 144 -18.34 -13.53 -2.78
CA GLU A 144 -16.93 -13.90 -2.69
C GLU A 144 -16.01 -12.83 -3.28
N LYS A 145 -16.40 -12.20 -4.40
CA LYS A 145 -15.65 -11.10 -5.00
C LYS A 145 -15.50 -9.95 -4.01
N TRP A 146 -16.59 -9.50 -3.40
CA TRP A 146 -16.56 -8.42 -2.43
C TRP A 146 -15.77 -8.78 -1.17
N LEU A 147 -15.91 -10.00 -0.68
CA LEU A 147 -15.12 -10.48 0.45
C LEU A 147 -13.62 -10.36 0.16
N ARG A 148 -13.17 -10.83 -1.00
CA ARG A 148 -11.76 -10.77 -1.41
C ARG A 148 -11.31 -9.32 -1.64
N VAL A 149 -12.14 -8.45 -2.20
CA VAL A 149 -11.82 -7.02 -2.38
C VAL A 149 -11.55 -6.37 -1.02
N TYR A 150 -12.34 -6.65 0.02
CA TYR A 150 -12.13 -6.09 1.35
C TYR A 150 -11.00 -6.77 2.15
N MET A 151 -10.52 -7.93 1.73
CA MET A 151 -9.27 -8.50 2.26
C MET A 151 -8.05 -7.64 1.93
N ILE A 152 -8.07 -6.87 0.83
CA ILE A 152 -6.96 -5.99 0.45
C ILE A 152 -6.70 -4.92 1.52
N PRO A 153 -7.66 -4.04 1.86
CA PRO A 153 -7.45 -3.01 2.88
C PRO A 153 -7.19 -3.61 4.27
N LEU A 154 -7.81 -4.73 4.61
CA LEU A 154 -7.59 -5.40 5.88
C LEU A 154 -6.14 -5.89 6.01
N THR A 155 -5.60 -6.54 4.98
CA THR A 155 -4.20 -7.00 4.97
C THR A 155 -3.22 -5.82 5.05
N CYS A 156 -3.48 -4.74 4.30
CA CYS A 156 -2.66 -3.53 4.37
C CYS A 156 -2.69 -2.89 5.76
N PHE A 157 -3.86 -2.88 6.40
CA PHE A 157 -4.03 -2.36 7.75
C PHE A 157 -3.23 -3.20 8.77
N LEU A 158 -3.34 -4.53 8.72
CA LEU A 158 -2.60 -5.42 9.61
C LEU A 158 -1.09 -5.29 9.42
N CYS A 159 -0.61 -5.25 8.18
CA CYS A 159 0.80 -4.99 7.89
C CYS A 159 1.24 -3.59 8.39
N GLY A 160 0.39 -2.58 8.24
CA GLY A 160 0.62 -1.24 8.78
C GLY A 160 0.74 -1.24 10.31
N LEU A 161 -0.09 -2.03 11.02
CA LEU A 161 0.01 -2.20 12.47
C LEU A 161 1.34 -2.87 12.88
N LEU A 162 1.82 -3.87 12.15
CA LEU A 162 3.12 -4.49 12.41
C LEU A 162 4.25 -3.45 12.32
N TRP A 163 4.22 -2.58 11.30
CA TRP A 163 5.18 -1.48 11.17
C TRP A 163 5.01 -0.43 12.26
N ALA A 164 3.80 -0.16 12.72
CA ALA A 164 3.55 0.74 13.85
C ALA A 164 4.14 0.16 15.15
N VAL A 165 3.97 -1.13 15.41
CA VAL A 165 4.61 -1.82 16.56
C VAL A 165 6.13 -1.72 16.46
N ALA A 166 6.71 -2.00 15.29
CA ALA A 166 8.15 -1.82 15.07
C ALA A 166 8.59 -0.36 15.33
N GLY A 167 7.78 0.62 14.94
CA GLY A 167 8.03 2.04 15.19
C GLY A 167 8.05 2.39 16.66
N THR A 168 7.13 1.87 17.46
CA THR A 168 7.12 2.09 18.92
C THR A 168 8.31 1.41 19.59
N ALA A 169 8.64 0.19 19.21
CA ALA A 169 9.78 -0.57 19.76
C ALA A 169 11.11 0.11 19.43
N LEU A 170 11.24 0.68 18.25
CA LEU A 170 12.47 1.35 17.78
C LEU A 170 12.52 2.85 18.10
N LYS A 171 11.56 3.39 18.87
CA LYS A 171 11.43 4.82 19.14
C LYS A 171 12.74 5.48 19.56
N GLY A 172 13.44 4.93 20.55
CA GLY A 172 14.68 5.50 21.07
C GLY A 172 15.82 5.52 20.03
N ILE A 173 15.92 4.50 19.18
CA ILE A 173 16.88 4.41 18.08
C ILE A 173 16.49 5.38 16.97
N TYR A 174 15.19 5.43 16.64
CA TYR A 174 14.64 6.33 15.64
C TYR A 174 14.88 7.81 16.00
N GLU A 175 14.64 8.21 17.25
CA GLU A 175 14.90 9.58 17.72
C GLU A 175 16.38 9.96 17.63
N LYS A 176 17.29 9.06 18.05
CA LYS A 176 18.74 9.29 17.98
C LYS A 176 19.30 9.33 16.57
N ARG A 177 18.77 8.51 15.66
CA ARG A 177 19.29 8.33 14.28
C ARG A 177 18.26 8.73 13.22
N ARG A 178 17.39 9.67 13.53
CA ARG A 178 16.28 10.10 12.66
C ARG A 178 16.73 10.41 11.23
N LYS A 179 17.84 11.17 11.08
CA LYS A 179 18.37 11.49 9.74
C LYS A 179 18.73 10.24 8.94
N THR A 180 19.36 9.26 9.60
CA THR A 180 19.73 7.99 8.94
C THR A 180 18.50 7.24 8.47
N PHE A 181 17.43 7.18 9.28
CA PHE A 181 16.16 6.58 8.90
C PHE A 181 15.48 7.34 7.75
N ASP A 182 15.45 8.68 7.81
CA ASP A 182 14.86 9.51 6.76
C ASP A 182 15.59 9.30 5.42
N TYR A 183 16.91 9.24 5.41
CA TYR A 183 17.71 8.92 4.21
C TYR A 183 17.48 7.49 3.73
N PHE A 184 17.45 6.51 4.63
CA PHE A 184 17.18 5.12 4.29
C PHE A 184 15.81 4.96 3.62
N PHE A 185 14.78 5.55 4.20
CA PHE A 185 13.43 5.51 3.63
C PHE A 185 13.31 6.29 2.31
N ALA A 186 13.94 7.46 2.20
CA ALA A 186 13.99 8.21 0.95
C ALA A 186 14.65 7.38 -0.16
N PHE A 187 15.77 6.73 0.14
CA PHE A 187 16.46 5.85 -0.80
C PHE A 187 15.61 4.67 -1.23
N THR A 188 14.90 4.03 -0.29
CA THR A 188 13.94 2.96 -0.59
C THR A 188 12.85 3.44 -1.55
N LEU A 189 12.30 4.66 -1.34
CA LEU A 189 11.29 5.24 -2.23
C LEU A 189 11.85 5.52 -3.63
N PHE A 190 13.10 5.97 -3.76
CA PHE A 190 13.76 6.16 -5.06
C PHE A 190 14.00 4.84 -5.78
N ILE A 191 14.42 3.78 -5.06
CA ILE A 191 14.54 2.44 -5.64
C ILE A 191 13.20 1.96 -6.17
N LEU A 192 12.12 2.12 -5.40
CA LEU A 192 10.78 1.74 -5.84
C LEU A 192 10.32 2.56 -7.05
N ALA A 193 10.60 3.86 -7.09
CA ALA A 193 10.33 4.71 -8.25
C ALA A 193 11.10 4.21 -9.48
N PHE A 194 12.38 3.91 -9.33
CA PHE A 194 13.23 3.40 -10.40
C PHE A 194 12.76 2.04 -10.95
N ILE A 195 12.41 1.10 -10.07
CA ILE A 195 11.85 -0.20 -10.47
C ILE A 195 10.54 0.00 -11.27
N ASN A 196 9.69 0.94 -10.86
CA ASN A 196 8.45 1.23 -11.57
C ASN A 196 8.71 1.91 -12.93
N ILE A 197 9.76 2.74 -13.05
CA ILE A 197 10.19 3.29 -14.35
C ILE A 197 10.64 2.16 -15.29
N LEU A 198 11.45 1.22 -14.81
CA LEU A 198 11.90 0.08 -15.66
C LEU A 198 10.73 -0.77 -16.18
N LYS A 199 9.63 -0.85 -15.44
CA LYS A 199 8.42 -1.57 -15.87
C LYS A 199 7.59 -0.81 -16.92
N LEU A 200 7.83 0.49 -17.10
CA LEU A 200 7.20 1.28 -18.17
C LEU A 200 7.82 1.02 -19.54
N PHE A 201 9.07 0.53 -19.56
CA PHE A 201 9.85 0.25 -20.78
C PHE A 201 10.28 -1.22 -20.75
N PRO A 202 9.36 -2.16 -21.06
CA PRO A 202 9.64 -3.60 -21.07
C PRO A 202 10.60 -4.01 -22.19
#